data_564d068fa11ed0cf19f1c65a32dc8bbc
#
_entry.id   564d068fa11ed0cf19f1c65a32dc8bbc
#
_cell.length_a   1.000
_cell.length_b   1.000
_cell.length_c   1.000
_cell.angle_alpha   90.00
_cell.angle_beta   90.00
_cell.angle_gamma   90.00
#
_symmetry.space_group_name_H-M   'P 1'
#
loop_
_entity.id
_entity.type
_entity.pdbx_description
1 polymer ?
#
loop_
_entity_poly.entity_id
_entity_poly.type
_entity_poly.pdbx_seq_one_letter_code
_entity_poly.pdbx_strand_id
1 'polypeptide(L)'
;VIKHESIETNAGLLIVLTMIVISIGGLVEIVPLFFINDTVEKVDGVRPYTPLELRGRDIYQREGCYLCHSQMIRPFRDEWLRYGHYSLAAESQYDHPFQWGSKRTGPDLARVGGKYSNAWHVAHLNNPRDVVPQSIMPNYPWLMTTDLDYSDVQDRMRALKKTGVPYSETQAEYDRNVANFGADVADKLDILHAEENLMKQALNNDYDGQRSRITEMDALVAYLQVLGTMVDFSRYDEGYFAEFR
;
A
#
# COMPACT_ATOMS: atom_id res chain seq x y z
N VAL A 1 45.17 -27.47 -9.63
CA VAL A 1 44.55 -26.26 -10.19
C VAL A 1 43.36 -26.71 -11.01
N ILE A 2 42.15 -26.34 -10.63
CA ILE A 2 40.93 -26.63 -11.42
C ILE A 2 41.05 -25.84 -12.70
N LYS A 3 40.97 -26.55 -13.84
CA LYS A 3 41.00 -25.88 -15.15
C LYS A 3 39.64 -25.22 -15.42
N HIS A 4 39.65 -24.02 -15.97
CA HIS A 4 38.45 -23.24 -16.30
C HIS A 4 37.44 -24.05 -17.16
N GLU A 5 37.98 -24.78 -18.13
CA GLU A 5 37.23 -25.69 -18.98
C GLU A 5 36.40 -26.73 -18.20
N SER A 6 36.92 -27.25 -17.07
CA SER A 6 36.20 -28.20 -16.22
C SER A 6 34.99 -27.62 -15.53
N ILE A 7 34.96 -26.31 -15.32
CA ILE A 7 33.80 -25.58 -14.74
C ILE A 7 32.78 -25.36 -15.86
N GLU A 8 33.21 -24.89 -17.01
CA GLU A 8 32.32 -24.54 -18.12
C GLU A 8 31.61 -25.74 -18.73
N THR A 9 32.34 -26.90 -18.81
CA THR A 9 31.77 -28.14 -19.38
C THR A 9 30.87 -28.90 -18.42
N ASN A 10 30.88 -28.56 -17.11
CA ASN A 10 30.02 -29.16 -16.10
C ASN A 10 28.93 -28.20 -15.67
N ALA A 11 27.75 -28.36 -16.27
CA ALA A 11 26.62 -27.47 -16.00
C ALA A 11 26.25 -27.39 -14.50
N GLY A 12 26.31 -28.51 -13.74
CA GLY A 12 26.02 -28.55 -12.32
C GLY A 12 27.03 -27.72 -11.52
N LEU A 13 28.32 -27.88 -11.78
CA LEU A 13 29.38 -27.14 -11.12
C LEU A 13 29.31 -25.64 -11.46
N LEU A 14 29.07 -25.33 -12.74
CA LEU A 14 28.89 -23.94 -13.18
C LEU A 14 27.74 -23.25 -12.44
N ILE A 15 26.57 -23.89 -12.37
CA ILE A 15 25.39 -23.34 -11.67
C ILE A 15 25.71 -23.10 -10.18
N VAL A 16 26.30 -24.10 -9.50
CA VAL A 16 26.60 -23.96 -8.06
C VAL A 16 27.59 -22.81 -7.80
N LEU A 17 28.67 -22.73 -8.58
CA LEU A 17 29.67 -21.68 -8.42
C LEU A 17 29.07 -20.30 -8.75
N THR A 18 28.25 -20.21 -9.79
CA THR A 18 27.54 -18.97 -10.14
C THR A 18 26.60 -18.54 -9.01
N MET A 19 25.82 -19.47 -8.45
CA MET A 19 24.93 -19.18 -7.33
C MET A 19 25.68 -18.70 -6.09
N ILE A 20 26.85 -19.30 -5.78
CA ILE A 20 27.68 -18.85 -4.66
C ILE A 20 28.16 -17.42 -4.87
N VAL A 21 28.71 -17.10 -6.04
CA VAL A 21 29.24 -15.76 -6.33
C VAL A 21 28.13 -14.70 -6.30
N ILE A 22 26.98 -14.99 -6.92
CA ILE A 22 25.82 -14.08 -6.90
C ILE A 22 25.30 -13.91 -5.47
N SER A 23 25.24 -14.99 -4.69
CA SER A 23 24.79 -14.95 -3.30
C SER A 23 25.71 -14.08 -2.43
N ILE A 24 27.03 -14.16 -2.61
CA ILE A 24 27.96 -13.30 -1.87
C ILE A 24 27.72 -11.84 -2.21
N GLY A 25 27.63 -11.47 -3.49
CA GLY A 25 27.34 -10.11 -3.92
C GLY A 25 25.99 -9.62 -3.39
N GLY A 26 24.95 -10.42 -3.52
CA GLY A 26 23.60 -10.10 -3.00
C GLY A 26 23.57 -9.93 -1.48
N LEU A 27 24.27 -10.78 -0.73
CA LEU A 27 24.33 -10.64 0.73
C LEU A 27 25.07 -9.38 1.17
N VAL A 28 26.15 -9.00 0.48
CA VAL A 28 26.90 -7.75 0.78
C VAL A 28 26.00 -6.53 0.61
N GLU A 29 25.09 -6.52 -0.36
CA GLU A 29 24.15 -5.43 -0.60
C GLU A 29 22.93 -5.49 0.32
N ILE A 30 22.38 -6.67 0.56
CA ILE A 30 21.08 -6.83 1.26
C ILE A 30 21.25 -6.82 2.78
N VAL A 31 22.26 -7.52 3.32
CA VAL A 31 22.41 -7.67 4.79
C VAL A 31 22.54 -6.34 5.52
N PRO A 32 23.31 -5.34 5.05
CA PRO A 32 23.37 -4.04 5.72
C PRO A 32 22.02 -3.35 5.84
N LEU A 33 21.09 -3.54 4.89
CA LEU A 33 19.79 -2.90 4.92
C LEU A 33 18.93 -3.31 6.13
N PHE A 34 19.15 -4.49 6.70
CA PHE A 34 18.46 -4.94 7.91
C PHE A 34 18.95 -4.23 9.19
N PHE A 35 20.10 -3.56 9.12
CA PHE A 35 20.72 -2.87 10.25
C PHE A 35 20.73 -1.34 10.11
N ILE A 36 20.31 -0.82 8.95
CA ILE A 36 20.19 0.61 8.70
C ILE A 36 18.77 1.04 9.08
N ASN A 37 18.64 1.72 10.24
CA ASN A 37 17.36 2.24 10.72
C ASN A 37 17.08 3.67 10.28
N ASP A 38 18.06 4.33 9.65
CA ASP A 38 17.99 5.75 9.31
C ASP A 38 17.42 6.03 7.91
N THR A 39 17.00 4.99 7.18
CA THR A 39 16.44 5.12 5.84
C THR A 39 14.92 5.25 5.82
N VAL A 40 14.27 5.03 6.96
CA VAL A 40 12.81 5.16 7.12
C VAL A 40 12.56 6.30 8.10
N GLU A 41 11.87 7.31 7.63
CA GLU A 41 11.56 8.52 8.41
C GLU A 41 10.67 8.15 9.61
N LYS A 42 10.98 8.72 10.78
CA LYS A 42 10.19 8.53 12.00
C LYS A 42 9.04 9.52 12.02
N VAL A 43 7.91 9.13 11.49
CA VAL A 43 6.72 9.98 11.42
C VAL A 43 5.53 9.33 12.12
N ASP A 44 4.71 10.18 12.74
CA ASP A 44 3.48 9.75 13.41
C ASP A 44 2.35 9.55 12.41
N GLY A 45 1.40 8.68 12.76
CA GLY A 45 0.15 8.48 12.04
C GLY A 45 0.16 7.37 11.00
N VAL A 46 1.34 6.91 10.55
CA VAL A 46 1.40 5.78 9.61
C VAL A 46 1.00 4.49 10.32
N ARG A 47 0.00 3.83 9.78
CA ARG A 47 -0.58 2.59 10.31
C ARG A 47 -0.81 1.57 9.20
N PRO A 48 -0.96 0.28 9.53
CA PRO A 48 -1.45 -0.72 8.58
C PRO A 48 -2.85 -0.36 8.05
N TYR A 49 -3.17 -0.87 6.88
CA TYR A 49 -4.52 -0.75 6.33
C TYR A 49 -5.54 -1.49 7.19
N THR A 50 -6.70 -0.90 7.36
CA THR A 50 -7.86 -1.59 7.94
C THR A 50 -8.33 -2.71 7.01
N PRO A 51 -9.15 -3.67 7.48
CA PRO A 51 -9.62 -4.78 6.64
C PRO A 51 -10.31 -4.32 5.34
N LEU A 52 -11.10 -3.24 5.37
CA LEU A 52 -11.76 -2.71 4.17
C LEU A 52 -10.76 -2.04 3.21
N GLU A 53 -9.85 -1.22 3.76
CA GLU A 53 -8.78 -0.59 2.97
C GLU A 53 -7.87 -1.63 2.32
N LEU A 54 -7.56 -2.72 3.05
CA LEU A 54 -6.75 -3.83 2.53
C LEU A 54 -7.46 -4.52 1.36
N ARG A 55 -8.77 -4.78 1.47
CA ARG A 55 -9.54 -5.34 0.34
C ARG A 55 -9.58 -4.37 -0.85
N GLY A 56 -9.71 -3.08 -0.58
CA GLY A 56 -9.61 -2.05 -1.63
C GLY A 56 -8.25 -2.06 -2.34
N ARG A 57 -7.16 -2.23 -1.59
CA ARG A 57 -5.81 -2.40 -2.15
C ARG A 57 -5.70 -3.65 -3.03
N ASP A 58 -6.30 -4.76 -2.63
CA ASP A 58 -6.32 -5.99 -3.44
C ASP A 58 -7.06 -5.77 -4.76
N ILE A 59 -8.20 -5.07 -4.73
CA ILE A 59 -8.94 -4.69 -5.93
C ILE A 59 -8.11 -3.76 -6.81
N TYR A 60 -7.45 -2.75 -6.24
CA TYR A 60 -6.54 -1.86 -6.95
C TYR A 60 -5.46 -2.63 -7.72
N GLN A 61 -4.89 -3.67 -7.11
CA GLN A 61 -3.91 -4.55 -7.76
C GLN A 61 -4.56 -5.43 -8.82
N ARG A 62 -5.70 -6.04 -8.53
CA ARG A 62 -6.42 -6.92 -9.44
C ARG A 62 -6.83 -6.20 -10.74
N GLU A 63 -7.34 -4.98 -10.60
CA GLU A 63 -7.75 -4.15 -11.75
C GLU A 63 -6.55 -3.51 -12.48
N GLY A 64 -5.34 -3.64 -11.95
CA GLY A 64 -4.12 -3.16 -12.60
C GLY A 64 -3.97 -1.64 -12.60
N CYS A 65 -4.55 -0.93 -11.64
CA CYS A 65 -4.53 0.54 -11.55
C CYS A 65 -3.08 1.08 -11.53
N TYR A 66 -2.17 0.35 -10.87
CA TYR A 66 -0.74 0.68 -10.78
C TYR A 66 0.01 0.66 -12.13
N LEU A 67 -0.59 0.08 -13.18
CA LEU A 67 0.00 0.10 -14.53
C LEU A 67 -0.11 1.48 -15.19
N CYS A 68 -1.14 2.25 -14.82
CA CYS A 68 -1.40 3.59 -15.36
C CYS A 68 -1.16 4.72 -14.36
N HIS A 69 -1.27 4.43 -13.05
CA HIS A 69 -1.09 5.37 -11.96
C HIS A 69 0.13 5.00 -11.11
N SER A 70 0.96 5.96 -10.75
CA SER A 70 1.99 5.80 -9.73
C SER A 70 1.43 6.19 -8.35
N GLN A 71 2.11 5.75 -7.28
CA GLN A 71 1.87 6.15 -5.90
C GLN A 71 3.18 6.56 -5.22
N MET A 72 4.00 7.33 -5.92
CA MET A 72 5.25 7.85 -5.37
C MET A 72 5.55 9.20 -6.00
N ILE A 73 5.46 10.25 -5.20
CA ILE A 73 5.85 11.61 -5.56
C ILE A 73 7.34 11.75 -5.32
N ARG A 74 8.08 12.08 -6.36
CA ARG A 74 9.54 12.28 -6.28
C ARG A 74 9.86 13.64 -5.68
N PRO A 75 11.06 13.86 -5.09
CA PRO A 75 11.46 15.11 -4.46
C PRO A 75 11.89 16.16 -5.50
N PHE A 76 11.06 16.39 -6.51
CA PHE A 76 11.24 17.42 -7.54
C PHE A 76 10.25 18.54 -7.35
N ARG A 77 10.69 19.78 -7.63
CA ARG A 77 9.88 20.97 -7.43
C ARG A 77 8.55 20.95 -8.21
N ASP A 78 8.57 20.48 -9.44
CA ASP A 78 7.39 20.36 -10.29
C ASP A 78 6.37 19.33 -9.73
N GLU A 79 6.86 18.22 -9.19
CA GLU A 79 6.00 17.21 -8.55
C GLU A 79 5.42 17.72 -7.24
N TRP A 80 6.24 18.40 -6.42
CA TRP A 80 5.75 19.05 -5.21
C TRP A 80 4.63 20.05 -5.48
N LEU A 81 4.82 20.91 -6.48
CA LEU A 81 3.82 21.91 -6.85
C LEU A 81 2.53 21.28 -7.38
N ARG A 82 2.63 20.13 -8.05
CA ARG A 82 1.48 19.44 -8.64
C ARG A 82 0.72 18.56 -7.65
N TYR A 83 1.43 17.81 -6.81
CA TYR A 83 0.86 16.74 -5.99
C TYR A 83 0.95 17.01 -4.48
N GLY A 84 1.83 17.89 -4.04
CA GLY A 84 2.15 18.13 -2.64
C GLY A 84 3.46 17.48 -2.22
N HIS A 85 3.62 17.23 -0.93
CA HIS A 85 4.86 16.70 -0.36
C HIS A 85 5.28 15.38 -1.03
N TYR A 86 6.59 15.22 -1.31
CA TYR A 86 7.12 13.96 -1.84
C TYR A 86 6.84 12.78 -0.89
N SER A 87 6.80 11.58 -1.45
CA SER A 87 6.52 10.37 -0.70
C SER A 87 7.68 9.99 0.20
N LEU A 88 7.35 9.64 1.45
CA LEU A 88 8.30 9.14 2.45
C LEU A 88 8.36 7.61 2.38
N ALA A 89 9.52 7.03 2.70
CA ALA A 89 9.66 5.57 2.83
C ALA A 89 8.71 5.01 3.91
N ALA A 90 8.51 5.77 4.99
CA ALA A 90 7.59 5.43 6.08
C ALA A 90 6.15 5.19 5.60
N GLU A 91 5.66 5.92 4.60
CA GLU A 91 4.29 5.79 4.11
C GLU A 91 4.01 4.43 3.46
N SER A 92 5.06 3.76 2.95
CA SER A 92 4.96 2.45 2.29
C SER A 92 5.48 1.30 3.14
N GLN A 93 5.87 1.52 4.39
CA GLN A 93 6.53 0.49 5.23
C GLN A 93 5.68 -0.77 5.46
N TYR A 94 4.36 -0.67 5.34
CA TYR A 94 3.42 -1.78 5.48
C TYR A 94 2.89 -2.30 4.14
N ASP A 95 3.37 -1.77 3.02
CA ASP A 95 2.99 -2.21 1.68
C ASP A 95 3.82 -3.41 1.21
N HIS A 96 3.17 -4.53 1.04
CA HIS A 96 3.76 -5.77 0.50
C HIS A 96 2.88 -6.32 -0.62
N PRO A 97 3.27 -6.11 -1.90
CA PRO A 97 4.37 -5.30 -2.47
C PRO A 97 4.05 -3.79 -2.50
N PHE A 98 5.09 -2.99 -2.71
CA PHE A 98 4.95 -1.54 -2.98
C PHE A 98 4.11 -1.28 -4.23
N GLN A 99 3.27 -0.23 -4.17
CA GLN A 99 2.41 0.18 -5.28
C GLN A 99 2.95 1.43 -6.02
N TRP A 100 4.25 1.66 -5.98
CA TRP A 100 4.86 2.88 -6.51
C TRP A 100 4.57 3.15 -7.98
N GLY A 101 4.52 2.08 -8.81
CA GLY A 101 4.32 2.19 -10.25
C GLY A 101 5.49 2.85 -10.97
N SER A 102 5.62 2.57 -12.27
CA SER A 102 6.69 3.13 -13.10
C SER A 102 6.19 4.08 -14.18
N LYS A 103 4.88 4.22 -14.33
CA LYS A 103 4.23 5.03 -15.38
C LYS A 103 3.14 5.90 -14.80
N ARG A 104 2.89 7.04 -15.47
CA ARG A 104 1.84 7.99 -15.17
C ARG A 104 1.04 8.30 -16.42
N THR A 105 0.35 7.29 -16.96
CA THR A 105 -0.68 7.53 -17.98
C THR A 105 -1.81 8.36 -17.36
N GLY A 106 -2.17 8.06 -16.11
CA GLY A 106 -2.94 8.91 -15.22
C GLY A 106 -2.06 9.63 -14.19
N PRO A 107 -2.64 10.51 -13.34
CA PRO A 107 -1.92 11.21 -12.30
C PRO A 107 -1.42 10.27 -11.20
N ASP A 108 -0.41 10.73 -10.43
CA ASP A 108 0.03 10.07 -9.21
C ASP A 108 -1.08 10.09 -8.14
N LEU A 109 -1.26 8.97 -7.43
CA LEU A 109 -2.32 8.78 -6.44
C LEU A 109 -1.84 8.85 -4.98
N ALA A 110 -0.55 9.08 -4.73
CA ALA A 110 -0.01 9.10 -3.36
C ALA A 110 -0.65 10.16 -2.45
N ARG A 111 -1.29 11.19 -3.01
CA ARG A 111 -1.99 12.25 -2.27
C ARG A 111 -3.44 12.41 -2.73
N VAL A 112 -4.09 11.32 -3.13
CA VAL A 112 -5.47 11.40 -3.64
C VAL A 112 -6.50 11.40 -2.51
N GLY A 113 -6.18 10.81 -1.37
CA GLY A 113 -7.08 10.73 -0.21
C GLY A 113 -7.49 12.12 0.29
N GLY A 114 -8.77 12.28 0.53
CA GLY A 114 -9.37 13.55 0.95
C GLY A 114 -9.40 14.66 -0.13
N LYS A 115 -8.81 14.44 -1.31
CA LYS A 115 -8.79 15.42 -2.39
C LYS A 115 -10.13 15.52 -3.13
N TYR A 116 -10.80 14.40 -3.28
CA TYR A 116 -12.11 14.29 -3.94
C TYR A 116 -13.10 13.60 -3.01
N SER A 117 -14.39 13.90 -3.17
CA SER A 117 -15.44 13.23 -2.42
C SER A 117 -15.62 11.77 -2.83
N ASN A 118 -16.24 10.95 -1.98
CA ASN A 118 -16.59 9.57 -2.32
C ASN A 118 -17.43 9.51 -3.59
N ALA A 119 -18.45 10.35 -3.70
CA ALA A 119 -19.30 10.43 -4.88
C ALA A 119 -18.52 10.75 -6.18
N TRP A 120 -17.48 11.59 -6.08
CA TRP A 120 -16.60 11.85 -7.22
C TRP A 120 -15.83 10.61 -7.62
N HIS A 121 -15.25 9.88 -6.64
CA HIS A 121 -14.53 8.63 -6.91
C HIS A 121 -15.44 7.59 -7.56
N VAL A 122 -16.65 7.42 -7.03
CA VAL A 122 -17.64 6.50 -7.58
C VAL A 122 -18.01 6.85 -9.03
N ALA A 123 -18.33 8.11 -9.30
CA ALA A 123 -18.65 8.58 -10.66
C ALA A 123 -17.45 8.37 -11.60
N HIS A 124 -16.22 8.72 -11.13
CA HIS A 124 -15.00 8.59 -11.92
C HIS A 124 -14.66 7.13 -12.24
N LEU A 125 -14.80 6.20 -11.28
CA LEU A 125 -14.54 4.78 -11.50
C LEU A 125 -15.61 4.14 -12.36
N ASN A 126 -16.88 4.50 -12.17
CA ASN A 126 -17.99 4.00 -12.97
C ASN A 126 -17.87 4.43 -14.43
N ASN A 127 -17.68 5.72 -14.67
CA ASN A 127 -17.38 6.27 -16.00
C ASN A 127 -16.51 7.53 -15.87
N PRO A 128 -15.20 7.45 -16.14
CA PRO A 128 -14.30 8.56 -15.96
C PRO A 128 -14.68 9.83 -16.72
N ARG A 129 -15.35 9.70 -17.86
CA ARG A 129 -15.76 10.82 -18.73
C ARG A 129 -16.91 11.64 -18.16
N ASP A 130 -17.65 11.11 -17.17
CA ASP A 130 -18.72 11.85 -16.49
C ASP A 130 -18.17 13.03 -15.67
N VAL A 131 -16.96 12.89 -15.15
CA VAL A 131 -16.28 13.92 -14.34
C VAL A 131 -15.08 14.54 -15.03
N VAL A 132 -14.47 13.83 -15.99
CA VAL A 132 -13.34 14.29 -16.83
C VAL A 132 -13.62 13.93 -18.28
N PRO A 133 -14.31 14.77 -19.07
CA PRO A 133 -14.78 14.40 -20.42
C PRO A 133 -13.70 13.92 -21.39
N GLN A 134 -12.46 14.34 -21.22
CA GLN A 134 -11.32 13.95 -22.06
C GLN A 134 -10.55 12.74 -21.54
N SER A 135 -11.07 12.06 -20.51
CA SER A 135 -10.38 10.92 -19.90
C SER A 135 -10.24 9.73 -20.86
N ILE A 136 -9.03 9.17 -20.92
CA ILE A 136 -8.74 7.92 -21.63
C ILE A 136 -8.79 6.70 -20.68
N MET A 137 -9.04 6.92 -19.38
CA MET A 137 -9.17 5.86 -18.40
C MET A 137 -10.34 4.94 -18.76
N PRO A 138 -10.19 3.61 -18.67
CA PRO A 138 -11.31 2.68 -18.85
C PRO A 138 -12.34 2.82 -17.74
N ASN A 139 -13.54 2.34 -18.00
CA ASN A 139 -14.66 2.30 -17.06
C ASN A 139 -14.56 1.02 -16.22
N TYR A 140 -14.99 1.09 -14.95
CA TYR A 140 -15.04 -0.04 -14.01
C TYR A 140 -16.44 -0.18 -13.38
N PRO A 141 -17.54 -0.29 -14.17
CA PRO A 141 -18.90 -0.27 -13.64
C PRO A 141 -19.24 -1.50 -12.80
N TRP A 142 -18.55 -2.62 -13.01
CA TRP A 142 -18.75 -3.84 -12.22
C TRP A 142 -18.42 -3.66 -10.74
N LEU A 143 -17.55 -2.74 -10.38
CA LEU A 143 -17.21 -2.46 -8.97
C LEU A 143 -18.44 -2.05 -8.14
N MET A 144 -19.43 -1.39 -8.76
CA MET A 144 -20.69 -1.01 -8.10
C MET A 144 -21.69 -2.16 -8.01
N THR A 145 -21.56 -3.19 -8.83
CA THR A 145 -22.53 -4.28 -8.93
C THR A 145 -22.03 -5.59 -8.34
N THR A 146 -20.74 -5.70 -8.08
CA THR A 146 -20.13 -6.89 -7.48
C THR A 146 -20.07 -6.72 -5.96
N ASP A 147 -20.65 -7.69 -5.23
CA ASP A 147 -20.52 -7.76 -3.78
C ASP A 147 -19.07 -8.03 -3.39
N LEU A 148 -18.62 -7.37 -2.35
CA LEU A 148 -17.27 -7.57 -1.82
C LEU A 148 -17.18 -8.96 -1.17
N ASP A 149 -16.31 -9.82 -1.70
CA ASP A 149 -15.91 -11.03 -1.00
C ASP A 149 -14.81 -10.67 0.01
N TYR A 150 -15.09 -10.86 1.28
CA TYR A 150 -14.16 -10.61 2.39
C TYR A 150 -13.95 -11.84 3.28
N SER A 151 -14.40 -13.01 2.85
CA SER A 151 -14.28 -14.27 3.59
C SER A 151 -12.85 -14.67 3.92
N ASP A 152 -11.88 -14.22 3.13
CA ASP A 152 -10.45 -14.51 3.30
C ASP A 152 -9.64 -13.34 3.94
N VAL A 153 -10.31 -12.29 4.43
CA VAL A 153 -9.63 -11.08 4.93
C VAL A 153 -8.72 -11.37 6.12
N GLN A 154 -9.14 -12.26 7.03
CA GLN A 154 -8.32 -12.68 8.17
C GLN A 154 -7.03 -13.37 7.70
N ASP A 155 -7.12 -14.27 6.71
CA ASP A 155 -5.96 -14.99 6.20
C ASP A 155 -4.97 -14.06 5.48
N ARG A 156 -5.48 -13.04 4.79
CA ARG A 156 -4.66 -11.97 4.19
C ARG A 156 -3.92 -11.16 5.25
N MET A 157 -4.61 -10.76 6.31
CA MET A 157 -3.97 -10.07 7.44
C MET A 157 -2.93 -10.95 8.12
N ARG A 158 -3.20 -12.26 8.31
CA ARG A 158 -2.20 -13.23 8.82
C ARG A 158 -0.99 -13.36 7.89
N ALA A 159 -1.20 -13.37 6.59
CA ALA A 159 -0.10 -13.41 5.62
C ALA A 159 0.80 -12.17 5.73
N LEU A 160 0.20 -10.98 5.82
CA LEU A 160 0.93 -9.72 6.02
C LEU A 160 1.61 -9.65 7.39
N LYS A 161 0.98 -10.18 8.45
CA LYS A 161 1.60 -10.29 9.78
C LYS A 161 2.91 -11.08 9.73
N LYS A 162 2.98 -12.15 8.91
CA LYS A 162 4.23 -12.92 8.71
C LYS A 162 5.33 -12.11 8.03
N THR A 163 5.00 -11.05 7.31
CA THR A 163 5.98 -10.14 6.69
C THR A 163 6.34 -8.93 7.58
N GLY A 164 5.79 -8.88 8.80
CA GLY A 164 6.12 -7.85 9.78
C GLY A 164 5.06 -6.75 9.96
N VAL A 165 3.94 -6.82 9.26
CA VAL A 165 2.85 -5.87 9.48
C VAL A 165 2.21 -6.12 10.85
N PRO A 166 2.04 -5.11 11.72
CA PRO A 166 1.64 -5.27 13.11
C PRO A 166 0.13 -5.50 13.31
N TYR A 167 -0.45 -6.47 12.61
CA TYR A 167 -1.80 -6.96 12.92
C TYR A 167 -1.80 -7.80 14.19
N SER A 168 -2.86 -7.73 15.00
CA SER A 168 -2.97 -8.42 16.29
C SER A 168 -3.87 -9.66 16.23
N GLU A 169 -3.48 -10.71 16.95
CA GLU A 169 -4.28 -11.89 17.26
C GLU A 169 -4.21 -12.25 18.76
N THR A 170 -3.32 -11.59 19.51
CA THR A 170 -3.13 -11.79 20.93
C THR A 170 -3.29 -10.47 21.68
N GLN A 171 -3.67 -10.56 22.95
CA GLN A 171 -3.83 -9.37 23.80
C GLN A 171 -2.53 -8.54 23.88
N ALA A 172 -1.37 -9.20 23.97
CA ALA A 172 -0.09 -8.48 24.02
C ALA A 172 0.24 -7.72 22.72
N GLU A 173 -0.20 -8.22 21.56
CA GLU A 173 -0.06 -7.52 20.28
C GLU A 173 -1.06 -6.36 20.18
N TYR A 174 -2.28 -6.59 20.64
CA TYR A 174 -3.29 -5.56 20.71
C TYR A 174 -2.85 -4.39 21.61
N ASP A 175 -2.34 -4.67 22.81
CA ASP A 175 -1.84 -3.65 23.74
C ASP A 175 -0.69 -2.83 23.13
N ARG A 176 0.19 -3.48 22.36
CA ARG A 176 1.24 -2.75 21.59
C ARG A 176 0.65 -1.86 20.52
N ASN A 177 -0.38 -2.32 19.81
CA ASN A 177 -1.06 -1.51 18.81
C ASN A 177 -1.81 -0.33 19.44
N VAL A 178 -2.40 -0.51 20.61
CA VAL A 178 -2.99 0.60 21.38
C VAL A 178 -1.93 1.65 21.74
N ALA A 179 -0.75 1.22 22.19
CA ALA A 179 0.34 2.13 22.50
C ALA A 179 0.89 2.88 21.29
N ASN A 180 0.95 2.21 20.12
CA ASN A 180 1.53 2.79 18.90
C ASN A 180 0.55 3.63 18.10
N PHE A 181 -0.72 3.23 18.02
CA PHE A 181 -1.70 3.79 17.09
C PHE A 181 -2.97 4.33 17.77
N GLY A 182 -3.14 4.07 19.08
CA GLY A 182 -4.37 4.35 19.80
C GLY A 182 -5.42 3.22 19.69
N ALA A 183 -6.39 3.22 20.61
CA ALA A 183 -7.38 2.15 20.74
C ALA A 183 -8.25 1.99 19.48
N ASP A 184 -8.76 3.10 18.92
CA ASP A 184 -9.64 3.08 17.75
C ASP A 184 -8.99 2.45 16.50
N VAL A 185 -7.68 2.61 16.36
CA VAL A 185 -6.92 1.98 15.28
C VAL A 185 -6.60 0.53 15.62
N ALA A 186 -6.18 0.25 16.87
CA ALA A 186 -5.86 -1.09 17.34
C ALA A 186 -7.03 -2.06 17.17
N ASP A 187 -8.26 -1.61 17.46
CA ASP A 187 -9.48 -2.38 17.24
C ASP A 187 -9.62 -2.82 15.77
N LYS A 188 -9.33 -1.92 14.83
CA LYS A 188 -9.41 -2.20 13.38
C LYS A 188 -8.28 -3.09 12.86
N LEU A 189 -7.18 -3.22 13.63
CA LEU A 189 -6.04 -4.07 13.28
C LEU A 189 -6.13 -5.47 13.89
N ASP A 190 -7.19 -5.76 14.64
CA ASP A 190 -7.43 -7.09 15.22
C ASP A 190 -7.97 -8.05 14.15
N ILE A 191 -7.19 -9.09 13.89
CA ILE A 191 -7.52 -10.12 12.89
C ILE A 191 -8.78 -10.90 13.27
N LEU A 192 -9.00 -11.15 14.55
CA LEU A 192 -10.14 -11.95 15.00
C LEU A 192 -11.49 -11.25 14.71
N HIS A 193 -11.49 -9.92 14.70
CA HIS A 193 -12.66 -9.09 14.42
C HIS A 193 -12.64 -8.43 13.03
N ALA A 194 -11.76 -8.90 12.12
CA ALA A 194 -11.52 -8.25 10.83
C ALA A 194 -12.77 -8.11 9.97
N GLU A 195 -13.59 -9.16 9.88
CA GLU A 195 -14.84 -9.14 9.10
C GLU A 195 -15.84 -8.16 9.69
N GLU A 196 -16.02 -8.16 11.02
CA GLU A 196 -16.91 -7.23 11.72
C GLU A 196 -16.45 -5.78 11.53
N ASN A 197 -15.16 -5.53 11.66
CA ASN A 197 -14.56 -4.21 11.47
C ASN A 197 -14.72 -3.70 10.03
N LEU A 198 -14.54 -4.59 9.04
CA LEU A 198 -14.79 -4.30 7.64
C LEU A 198 -16.23 -3.86 7.41
N MET A 199 -17.19 -4.67 7.88
CA MET A 199 -18.62 -4.36 7.74
C MET A 199 -18.99 -3.04 8.43
N LYS A 200 -18.52 -2.81 9.65
CA LYS A 200 -18.74 -1.55 10.38
C LYS A 200 -18.18 -0.36 9.61
N GLN A 201 -16.98 -0.47 9.07
CA GLN A 201 -16.36 0.62 8.32
C GLN A 201 -17.12 0.93 7.03
N ALA A 202 -17.50 -0.09 6.26
CA ALA A 202 -18.26 0.08 5.03
C ALA A 202 -19.63 0.72 5.27
N LEU A 203 -20.42 0.19 6.22
CA LEU A 203 -21.76 0.68 6.51
C LEU A 203 -21.78 2.08 7.15
N ASN A 204 -20.77 2.42 7.96
CA ASN A 204 -20.70 3.73 8.60
C ASN A 204 -20.33 4.84 7.61
N ASN A 205 -19.45 4.55 6.66
CA ASN A 205 -18.97 5.56 5.72
C ASN A 205 -19.79 5.61 4.43
N ASP A 206 -20.44 4.50 4.05
CA ASP A 206 -21.31 4.42 2.87
C ASP A 206 -20.64 5.05 1.64
N TYR A 207 -19.51 4.46 1.24
CA TYR A 207 -18.63 5.08 0.24
C TYR A 207 -19.28 5.18 -1.15
N ASP A 208 -20.12 4.21 -1.51
CA ASP A 208 -20.78 4.14 -2.82
C ASP A 208 -22.24 4.61 -2.81
N GLY A 209 -22.82 4.89 -1.65
CA GLY A 209 -24.21 5.30 -1.48
C GLY A 209 -25.21 4.14 -1.46
N GLN A 210 -24.76 2.87 -1.33
CA GLN A 210 -25.60 1.67 -1.35
C GLN A 210 -25.61 0.92 -0.01
N ARG A 211 -26.26 1.48 1.01
CA ARG A 211 -26.26 0.93 2.40
C ARG A 211 -26.78 -0.51 2.55
N SER A 212 -27.42 -1.07 1.53
CA SER A 212 -28.01 -2.41 1.60
C SER A 212 -27.01 -3.55 1.34
N ARG A 213 -25.83 -3.22 0.86
CA ARG A 213 -24.79 -4.18 0.46
C ARG A 213 -23.42 -3.53 0.56
N ILE A 214 -22.39 -4.33 0.67
CA ILE A 214 -21.00 -3.89 0.63
C ILE A 214 -20.44 -4.30 -0.73
N THR A 215 -19.99 -3.33 -1.51
CA THR A 215 -19.52 -3.55 -2.87
C THR A 215 -18.00 -3.47 -2.96
N GLU A 216 -17.46 -3.92 -4.08
CA GLU A 216 -16.05 -3.72 -4.40
C GLU A 216 -15.70 -2.23 -4.54
N MET A 217 -16.68 -1.39 -4.92
CA MET A 217 -16.53 0.06 -4.99
C MET A 217 -16.26 0.66 -3.62
N ASP A 218 -17.00 0.23 -2.57
CA ASP A 218 -16.75 0.69 -1.20
C ASP A 218 -15.31 0.46 -0.76
N ALA A 219 -14.81 -0.76 -1.00
CA ALA A 219 -13.46 -1.12 -0.61
C ALA A 219 -12.40 -0.32 -1.37
N LEU A 220 -12.56 -0.18 -2.69
CA LEU A 220 -11.61 0.58 -3.51
C LEU A 220 -11.61 2.06 -3.13
N VAL A 221 -12.79 2.67 -2.92
CA VAL A 221 -12.85 4.09 -2.51
C VAL A 221 -12.28 4.27 -1.11
N ALA A 222 -12.52 3.34 -0.17
CA ALA A 222 -11.90 3.38 1.16
C ALA A 222 -10.37 3.39 1.07
N TYR A 223 -9.80 2.54 0.21
CA TYR A 223 -8.35 2.52 -0.04
C TYR A 223 -7.86 3.84 -0.66
N LEU A 224 -8.52 4.37 -1.68
CA LEU A 224 -8.11 5.63 -2.31
C LEU A 224 -8.20 6.81 -1.34
N GLN A 225 -9.19 6.83 -0.46
CA GLN A 225 -9.37 7.91 0.53
C GLN A 225 -8.33 7.91 1.65
N VAL A 226 -7.63 6.83 1.90
CA VAL A 226 -6.58 6.80 2.92
C VAL A 226 -5.21 7.19 2.37
N LEU A 227 -5.00 7.11 1.05
CA LEU A 227 -3.71 7.41 0.43
C LEU A 227 -3.24 8.84 0.71
N GLY A 228 -2.08 8.95 1.34
CA GLY A 228 -1.42 10.22 1.66
C GLY A 228 -2.07 11.02 2.78
N THR A 229 -2.99 10.43 3.56
CA THR A 229 -3.65 11.10 4.69
C THR A 229 -3.08 10.72 6.06
N MET A 230 -2.22 9.70 6.12
CA MET A 230 -1.71 9.18 7.38
C MET A 230 -0.67 10.10 8.04
N VAL A 231 0.13 10.82 7.25
CA VAL A 231 1.15 11.73 7.74
C VAL A 231 0.67 13.16 7.70
N ASP A 232 0.69 13.84 8.84
CA ASP A 232 0.44 15.28 8.92
C ASP A 232 1.78 16.02 8.72
N PHE A 233 2.06 16.40 7.48
CA PHE A 233 3.29 17.09 7.10
C PHE A 233 3.45 18.46 7.75
N SER A 234 2.38 19.07 8.28
CA SER A 234 2.45 20.37 8.95
C SER A 234 3.17 20.31 10.30
N ARG A 235 3.36 19.11 10.85
CA ARG A 235 4.08 18.87 12.10
C ARG A 235 5.60 18.85 11.96
N TYR A 236 6.10 18.77 10.73
CA TYR A 236 7.52 18.59 10.44
C TYR A 236 8.04 19.81 9.67
N ASP A 237 9.19 20.31 10.08
CA ASP A 237 9.89 21.36 9.32
C ASP A 237 10.65 20.79 8.11
N GLU A 238 11.05 21.65 7.18
CA GLU A 238 11.77 21.23 5.97
C GLU A 238 13.12 20.55 6.27
N GLY A 239 13.74 20.84 7.43
CA GLY A 239 15.00 20.26 7.87
C GLY A 239 14.86 18.85 8.44
N TYR A 240 13.70 18.50 9.00
CA TYR A 240 13.48 17.22 9.65
C TYR A 240 13.78 16.03 8.75
N PHE A 241 13.31 16.06 7.53
CA PHE A 241 13.51 14.96 6.58
C PHE A 241 14.90 14.90 5.96
N ALA A 242 15.72 15.94 6.14
CA ALA A 242 17.11 15.94 5.65
C ALA A 242 18.01 14.96 6.42
N GLU A 243 17.65 14.61 7.66
CA GLU A 243 18.38 13.65 8.49
C GLU A 243 18.30 12.20 7.97
N PHE A 244 17.31 11.90 7.13
CA PHE A 244 17.05 10.57 6.59
C PHE A 244 17.50 10.40 5.13
N ARG A 245 18.37 11.26 4.62
CA ARG A 245 18.85 11.26 3.23
C ARG A 245 20.32 10.94 3.11
#